data_d50343f29fb5855d4d12500355eecc49
#
_entry.id   d50343f29fb5855d4d12500355eecc49
#
_cell.length_a   1.000
_cell.length_b   1.000
_cell.length_c   1.000
_cell.angle_alpha   90.00
_cell.angle_beta   90.00
_cell.angle_gamma   90.00
#
_symmetry.space_group_name_H-M   'P 1'
#
loop_
_entity.id
_entity.type
_entity.pdbx_description
1 polymer ?
#
loop_
_entity_poly.entity_id
_entity_poly.type
_entity_poly.pdbx_seq_one_letter_code
_entity_poly.pdbx_strand_id
1 'polypeptide(L)'
;RGDGSALAHIRASKSPRDGALLLITPDPESDVSDLALRVLGREGALFVLVPETGTLKDMMRRHGHMPLPPYIEREDTAEDRDRYQTLYASRDGAVAAPTAGLHFDQTLLEQLDAAGVAKTEVTLHVGAGTFQPVRAEHVEDHTMHSEHIEVDQTCCDAVAACRARGGRVIAVGTTAVRSLESAAQLSGKDQTLKPFSGDTDIFLYPG
;
A
#
# COMPACT_ATOMS: atom_id res chain seq x y z
N ARG A 1 -10.22 7.81 -2.85
CA ARG A 1 -10.18 9.27 -2.80
C ARG A 1 -11.28 9.79 -1.89
N GLY A 2 -11.12 11.01 -1.40
CA GLY A 2 -12.09 11.63 -0.51
C GLY A 2 -13.44 11.96 -1.17
N ASP A 3 -13.51 11.96 -2.48
CA ASP A 3 -14.71 12.19 -3.30
C ASP A 3 -15.50 10.90 -3.62
N GLY A 4 -15.08 9.77 -3.09
CA GLY A 4 -15.70 8.46 -3.36
C GLY A 4 -15.24 7.79 -4.66
N SER A 5 -14.34 8.42 -5.43
CA SER A 5 -13.73 7.81 -6.62
C SER A 5 -12.50 6.96 -6.28
N ALA A 6 -12.12 6.08 -7.20
CA ALA A 6 -10.84 5.37 -7.15
C ALA A 6 -10.11 5.44 -8.50
N LEU A 7 -8.78 5.36 -8.42
CA LEU A 7 -7.93 5.07 -9.56
C LEU A 7 -7.74 3.57 -9.69
N ALA A 8 -7.96 3.04 -10.88
CA ALA A 8 -7.86 1.60 -11.12
C ALA A 8 -7.26 1.28 -12.49
N HIS A 9 -6.55 0.17 -12.55
CA HIS A 9 -6.24 -0.48 -13.82
C HIS A 9 -7.46 -1.25 -14.33
N ILE A 10 -7.74 -1.15 -15.61
CA ILE A 10 -8.76 -1.96 -16.28
C ILE A 10 -8.07 -2.78 -17.37
N ARG A 11 -8.16 -4.10 -17.26
CA ARG A 11 -7.72 -5.01 -18.30
C ARG A 11 -8.93 -5.39 -19.14
N ALA A 12 -8.98 -4.91 -20.36
CA ALA A 12 -10.06 -5.18 -21.31
C ALA A 12 -9.53 -5.23 -22.74
N SER A 13 -10.21 -5.98 -23.61
CA SER A 13 -9.89 -6.06 -25.05
C SER A 13 -10.06 -4.71 -25.76
N LYS A 14 -11.02 -3.91 -25.30
CA LYS A 14 -11.22 -2.51 -25.73
C LYS A 14 -11.25 -1.63 -24.50
N SER A 15 -10.47 -0.56 -24.55
CA SER A 15 -10.47 0.46 -23.49
C SER A 15 -11.85 1.06 -23.30
N PRO A 16 -12.43 1.05 -22.08
CA PRO A 16 -13.69 1.70 -21.84
C PRO A 16 -13.58 3.21 -22.10
N ARG A 17 -14.68 3.79 -22.57
CA ARG A 17 -14.80 5.24 -22.79
C ARG A 17 -15.34 5.92 -21.54
N ASP A 18 -15.16 7.23 -21.46
CA ASP A 18 -15.80 8.06 -20.44
C ASP A 18 -17.31 7.88 -20.47
N GLY A 19 -17.92 7.75 -19.29
CA GLY A 19 -19.33 7.42 -19.13
C GLY A 19 -19.70 5.95 -19.25
N ALA A 20 -18.75 5.05 -19.62
CA ALA A 20 -19.02 3.62 -19.70
C ALA A 20 -19.38 3.04 -18.32
N LEU A 21 -20.33 2.11 -18.30
CA LEU A 21 -20.68 1.33 -17.13
C LEU A 21 -19.96 -0.03 -17.18
N LEU A 22 -19.29 -0.34 -16.10
CA LEU A 22 -18.66 -1.63 -15.86
C LEU A 22 -19.54 -2.40 -14.88
N LEU A 23 -20.16 -3.45 -15.33
CA LEU A 23 -20.96 -4.33 -14.47
C LEU A 23 -20.04 -5.27 -13.72
N ILE A 24 -20.22 -5.35 -12.41
CA ILE A 24 -19.54 -6.36 -11.60
C ILE A 24 -20.40 -7.59 -11.64
N THR A 25 -19.86 -8.66 -12.25
CA THR A 25 -20.48 -9.99 -12.22
C THR A 25 -19.76 -10.78 -11.13
N PRO A 26 -20.34 -10.93 -9.94
CA PRO A 26 -19.85 -11.88 -8.96
C PRO A 26 -20.13 -13.29 -9.47
N ASP A 27 -19.71 -14.27 -8.67
CA ASP A 27 -19.97 -15.68 -8.90
C ASP A 27 -21.38 -15.94 -9.45
N PRO A 28 -21.57 -16.84 -10.45
CA PRO A 28 -22.86 -17.07 -11.16
C PRO A 28 -24.09 -17.33 -10.27
N GLU A 29 -23.90 -17.58 -9.00
CA GLU A 29 -24.97 -17.85 -8.03
C GLU A 29 -25.47 -16.59 -7.27
N SER A 30 -24.87 -15.41 -7.47
CA SER A 30 -25.31 -14.18 -6.81
C SER A 30 -26.14 -13.29 -7.72
N ASP A 31 -27.23 -12.73 -7.18
CA ASP A 31 -28.11 -11.79 -7.87
C ASP A 31 -27.40 -10.42 -8.05
N VAL A 32 -26.92 -10.15 -9.27
CA VAL A 32 -25.85 -9.18 -9.56
C VAL A 32 -26.32 -7.88 -10.18
N SER A 33 -27.62 -7.70 -10.36
CA SER A 33 -28.16 -6.68 -11.24
C SER A 33 -27.82 -5.20 -10.86
N ASP A 34 -27.31 -4.95 -9.64
CA ASP A 34 -27.22 -3.60 -9.12
C ASP A 34 -25.80 -3.05 -8.87
N LEU A 35 -24.75 -3.84 -9.19
CA LEU A 35 -23.37 -3.40 -8.95
C LEU A 35 -22.70 -2.93 -10.24
N ALA A 36 -22.60 -1.63 -10.39
CA ALA A 36 -21.94 -1.01 -11.53
C ALA A 36 -20.95 0.07 -11.08
N LEU A 37 -19.85 0.16 -11.83
CA LEU A 37 -18.88 1.24 -11.74
C LEU A 37 -18.99 2.10 -13.00
N ARG A 38 -19.01 3.41 -12.82
CA ARG A 38 -18.94 4.36 -13.94
C ARG A 38 -17.50 4.82 -14.14
N VAL A 39 -17.07 4.80 -15.39
CA VAL A 39 -15.80 5.39 -15.80
C VAL A 39 -16.01 6.90 -15.97
N LEU A 40 -15.34 7.71 -15.14
CA LEU A 40 -15.39 9.17 -15.25
C LEU A 40 -14.37 9.73 -16.25
N GLY A 41 -13.27 8.98 -16.48
CA GLY A 41 -12.18 9.42 -17.32
C GLY A 41 -10.88 8.70 -16.99
N ARG A 42 -9.76 9.32 -17.32
CA ARG A 42 -8.41 8.80 -17.07
C ARG A 42 -7.52 9.84 -16.39
N GLU A 43 -6.62 9.31 -15.55
CA GLU A 43 -5.45 10.03 -15.06
C GLU A 43 -4.21 9.18 -15.37
N GLY A 44 -3.44 9.60 -16.37
CA GLY A 44 -2.33 8.82 -16.90
C GLY A 44 -2.78 7.45 -17.42
N ALA A 45 -2.21 6.39 -16.88
CA ALA A 45 -2.54 5.00 -17.24
C ALA A 45 -3.77 4.45 -16.49
N LEU A 46 -4.27 5.14 -15.47
CA LEU A 46 -5.35 4.69 -14.62
C LEU A 46 -6.70 5.27 -15.04
N PHE A 47 -7.76 4.54 -14.78
CA PHE A 47 -9.14 5.00 -14.94
C PHE A 47 -9.66 5.55 -13.62
N VAL A 48 -10.44 6.63 -13.69
CA VAL A 48 -11.19 7.16 -12.56
C VAL A 48 -12.54 6.48 -12.53
N LEU A 49 -12.83 5.75 -11.46
CA LEU A 49 -14.06 4.97 -11.28
C LEU A 49 -14.85 5.47 -10.09
N VAL A 50 -16.17 5.46 -10.24
CA VAL A 50 -17.10 5.69 -9.13
C VAL A 50 -18.18 4.60 -9.13
N PRO A 51 -18.69 4.18 -7.96
CA PRO A 51 -19.82 3.28 -7.91
C PRO A 51 -21.10 4.02 -8.28
N GLU A 52 -22.01 3.37 -9.00
CA GLU A 52 -23.35 3.90 -9.27
C GLU A 52 -24.21 3.93 -8.01
N THR A 53 -24.01 2.97 -7.14
CA THR A 53 -24.70 2.83 -5.86
C THR A 53 -23.76 2.36 -4.77
N GLY A 54 -23.99 2.77 -3.53
CA GLY A 54 -23.18 2.37 -2.39
C GLY A 54 -21.78 2.97 -2.38
N THR A 55 -20.81 2.27 -1.82
CA THR A 55 -19.41 2.69 -1.73
C THR A 55 -18.47 1.67 -2.37
N LEU A 56 -17.34 2.15 -2.90
CA LEU A 56 -16.27 1.27 -3.41
C LEU A 56 -15.76 0.33 -2.32
N LYS A 57 -15.69 0.79 -1.09
CA LYS A 57 -15.25 -0.03 0.05
C LYS A 57 -16.17 -1.22 0.29
N ASP A 58 -17.48 -1.00 0.24
CA ASP A 58 -18.47 -2.08 0.40
C ASP A 58 -18.43 -3.05 -0.79
N MET A 59 -18.28 -2.53 -2.01
CA MET A 59 -18.12 -3.35 -3.21
C MET A 59 -16.88 -4.23 -3.12
N MET A 60 -15.72 -3.67 -2.76
CA MET A 60 -14.49 -4.42 -2.58
C MET A 60 -14.58 -5.48 -1.47
N ARG A 61 -15.27 -5.17 -0.36
CA ARG A 61 -15.46 -6.13 0.73
C ARG A 61 -16.30 -7.33 0.33
N ARG A 62 -17.35 -7.10 -0.48
CA ARG A 62 -18.30 -8.15 -0.88
C ARG A 62 -17.81 -8.97 -2.07
N HIS A 63 -17.20 -8.32 -3.05
CA HIS A 63 -16.91 -8.90 -4.36
C HIS A 63 -15.45 -8.78 -4.78
N GLY A 64 -14.61 -8.12 -3.97
CA GLY A 64 -13.20 -7.96 -4.26
C GLY A 64 -12.42 -9.23 -3.98
N HIS A 65 -11.43 -9.47 -4.82
CA HIS A 65 -10.41 -10.49 -4.66
C HIS A 65 -9.14 -9.90 -4.05
N MET A 66 -8.36 -10.72 -3.34
CA MET A 66 -7.08 -10.29 -2.84
C MET A 66 -6.09 -10.13 -4.01
N PRO A 67 -5.53 -8.94 -4.23
CA PRO A 67 -4.59 -8.70 -5.32
C PRO A 67 -3.22 -9.34 -5.00
N LEU A 68 -3.13 -10.66 -5.16
CA LEU A 68 -1.88 -11.38 -4.92
C LEU A 68 -0.77 -10.91 -5.87
N PRO A 69 0.50 -10.89 -5.43
CA PRO A 69 1.62 -10.57 -6.29
C PRO A 69 1.69 -11.49 -7.52
N PRO A 70 2.10 -11.00 -8.70
CA PRO A 70 2.10 -11.76 -9.95
C PRO A 70 2.93 -13.06 -9.94
N TYR A 71 3.87 -13.20 -9.01
CA TYR A 71 4.65 -14.43 -8.85
C TYR A 71 3.90 -15.55 -8.10
N ILE A 72 2.73 -15.25 -7.54
CA ILE A 72 1.80 -16.24 -6.98
C ILE A 72 0.82 -16.60 -8.09
N GLU A 73 1.11 -17.67 -8.81
CA GLU A 73 0.36 -18.09 -9.99
C GLU A 73 -0.86 -18.95 -9.62
N ARG A 74 -1.77 -18.38 -8.82
CA ARG A 74 -3.07 -18.98 -8.49
C ARG A 74 -4.10 -17.91 -8.17
N GLU A 75 -5.35 -18.25 -8.21
CA GLU A 75 -6.43 -17.41 -7.70
C GLU A 75 -6.32 -17.27 -6.18
N ASP A 76 -6.83 -16.16 -5.65
CA ASP A 76 -6.91 -15.94 -4.21
C ASP A 76 -7.97 -16.86 -3.58
N THR A 77 -7.76 -17.13 -2.32
CA THR A 77 -8.70 -17.88 -1.46
C THR A 77 -9.17 -17.01 -0.30
N ALA A 78 -10.20 -17.42 0.41
CA ALA A 78 -10.68 -16.72 1.59
C ALA A 78 -9.57 -16.52 2.65
N GLU A 79 -8.66 -17.49 2.78
CA GLU A 79 -7.53 -17.44 3.71
C GLU A 79 -6.51 -16.33 3.35
N ASP A 80 -6.40 -15.95 2.07
CA ASP A 80 -5.45 -14.93 1.65
C ASP A 80 -5.81 -13.55 2.22
N ARG A 81 -7.06 -13.30 2.57
CA ARG A 81 -7.48 -12.05 3.20
C ARG A 81 -6.79 -11.84 4.55
N ASP A 82 -6.57 -12.93 5.30
CA ASP A 82 -5.89 -12.88 6.58
C ASP A 82 -4.38 -13.08 6.43
N ARG A 83 -3.95 -13.97 5.51
CA ARG A 83 -2.54 -14.35 5.36
C ARG A 83 -1.71 -13.36 4.54
N TYR A 84 -2.35 -12.63 3.61
CA TYR A 84 -1.68 -11.58 2.82
C TYR A 84 -1.88 -10.19 3.48
N GLN A 85 -1.75 -10.14 4.79
CA GLN A 85 -1.77 -8.92 5.60
C GLN A 85 -0.89 -9.11 6.84
N THR A 86 -0.26 -8.03 7.32
CA THR A 86 0.52 -8.07 8.55
C THR A 86 -0.41 -8.06 9.77
N LEU A 87 0.02 -8.70 10.87
CA LEU A 87 -0.75 -8.74 12.13
C LEU A 87 -0.98 -7.35 12.74
N TYR A 88 -0.14 -6.38 12.40
CA TYR A 88 -0.20 -5.00 12.90
C TYR A 88 -0.82 -4.03 11.90
N ALA A 89 -1.43 -4.51 10.81
CA ALA A 89 -2.15 -3.65 9.88
C ALA A 89 -3.36 -3.01 10.54
N SER A 90 -3.44 -1.68 10.51
CA SER A 90 -4.51 -0.92 11.17
C SER A 90 -5.28 0.02 10.26
N ARG A 91 -4.75 0.31 9.06
CA ARG A 91 -5.32 1.28 8.13
C ARG A 91 -5.51 0.69 6.74
N ASP A 92 -6.76 0.69 6.26
CA ASP A 92 -7.08 0.28 4.88
C ASP A 92 -6.54 1.33 3.88
N GLY A 93 -6.13 0.89 2.67
CA GLY A 93 -5.75 1.82 1.60
C GLY A 93 -4.60 1.36 0.71
N ALA A 94 -3.90 0.28 1.07
CA ALA A 94 -2.84 -0.30 0.27
C ALA A 94 -3.36 -1.38 -0.70
N VAL A 95 -2.76 -1.46 -1.88
CA VAL A 95 -3.05 -2.51 -2.88
C VAL A 95 -2.24 -3.78 -2.59
N ALA A 96 -1.10 -3.66 -1.91
CA ALA A 96 -0.24 -4.78 -1.57
C ALA A 96 0.20 -4.71 -0.10
N ALA A 97 0.35 -5.88 0.53
CA ALA A 97 0.91 -5.98 1.87
C ALA A 97 2.44 -5.74 1.87
N PRO A 98 3.00 -5.19 2.95
CA PRO A 98 4.45 -5.11 3.14
C PRO A 98 5.01 -6.51 3.45
N THR A 99 5.39 -7.23 2.39
CA THR A 99 5.68 -8.68 2.44
C THR A 99 6.75 -9.08 3.44
N ALA A 100 7.73 -8.22 3.73
CA ALA A 100 8.72 -8.47 4.79
C ALA A 100 8.07 -8.57 6.18
N GLY A 101 6.96 -7.86 6.40
CA GLY A 101 6.19 -7.90 7.65
C GLY A 101 5.41 -9.20 7.85
N LEU A 102 5.11 -9.93 6.77
CA LEU A 102 4.38 -11.21 6.85
C LEU A 102 5.19 -12.33 7.55
N HIS A 103 6.49 -12.13 7.72
CA HIS A 103 7.34 -13.05 8.49
C HIS A 103 7.17 -12.91 10.02
N PHE A 104 6.47 -11.87 10.48
CA PHE A 104 6.23 -11.63 11.90
C PHE A 104 4.89 -12.20 12.30
N ASP A 105 4.92 -13.34 12.97
CA ASP A 105 3.76 -13.94 13.61
C ASP A 105 3.60 -13.44 15.06
N GLN A 106 2.51 -13.83 15.70
CA GLN A 106 2.22 -13.45 17.08
C GLN A 106 3.31 -13.90 18.04
N THR A 107 3.82 -15.12 17.85
CA THR A 107 4.87 -15.70 18.70
C THR A 107 6.18 -14.91 18.63
N LEU A 108 6.59 -14.52 17.41
CA LEU A 108 7.79 -13.71 17.20
C LEU A 108 7.63 -12.32 17.82
N LEU A 109 6.46 -11.69 17.66
CA LEU A 109 6.19 -10.39 18.26
C LEU A 109 6.25 -10.43 19.79
N GLU A 110 5.72 -11.48 20.42
CA GLU A 110 5.80 -11.71 21.86
C GLU A 110 7.24 -11.97 22.34
N GLN A 111 8.04 -12.70 21.55
CA GLN A 111 9.46 -12.92 21.86
C GLN A 111 10.27 -11.62 21.80
N LEU A 112 9.98 -10.75 20.82
CA LEU A 112 10.60 -9.42 20.75
C LEU A 112 10.25 -8.56 21.97
N ASP A 113 8.98 -8.58 22.40
CA ASP A 113 8.55 -7.88 23.61
C ASP A 113 9.26 -8.41 24.86
N ALA A 114 9.34 -9.74 25.02
CA ALA A 114 10.04 -10.37 26.12
C ALA A 114 11.55 -10.06 26.13
N ALA A 115 12.14 -9.87 24.94
CA ALA A 115 13.54 -9.45 24.79
C ALA A 115 13.75 -7.93 25.00
N GLY A 116 12.69 -7.14 25.28
CA GLY A 116 12.77 -5.70 25.49
C GLY A 116 13.03 -4.91 24.20
N VAL A 117 12.70 -5.46 23.04
CA VAL A 117 12.80 -4.77 21.75
C VAL A 117 11.60 -3.86 21.58
N ALA A 118 11.84 -2.53 21.56
CA ALA A 118 10.80 -1.56 21.30
C ALA A 118 10.35 -1.63 19.84
N LYS A 119 9.04 -1.49 19.62
CA LYS A 119 8.41 -1.50 18.29
C LYS A 119 7.71 -0.18 18.05
N THR A 120 7.73 0.27 16.81
CA THR A 120 6.93 1.41 16.32
C THR A 120 6.55 1.15 14.88
N GLU A 121 5.58 1.86 14.38
CA GLU A 121 4.96 1.61 13.09
C GLU A 121 5.01 2.87 12.20
N VAL A 122 4.97 2.64 10.90
CA VAL A 122 4.74 3.66 9.88
C VAL A 122 3.60 3.19 8.99
N THR A 123 2.85 4.11 8.39
CA THR A 123 1.85 3.77 7.38
C THR A 123 2.36 4.15 6.01
N LEU A 124 2.26 3.24 5.05
CA LEU A 124 2.47 3.51 3.64
C LEU A 124 1.35 2.85 2.84
N HIS A 125 0.64 3.65 2.07
CA HIS A 125 -0.39 3.17 1.16
C HIS A 125 0.25 2.77 -0.16
N VAL A 126 0.58 1.48 -0.27
CA VAL A 126 1.20 0.91 -1.49
C VAL A 126 0.26 1.10 -2.66
N GLY A 127 0.71 1.79 -3.69
CA GLY A 127 -0.04 2.07 -4.91
C GLY A 127 -0.04 0.92 -5.91
N ALA A 128 -0.92 1.01 -6.92
CA ALA A 128 -1.05 0.01 -7.99
C ALA A 128 0.23 -0.16 -8.83
N GLY A 129 1.14 0.82 -8.79
CA GLY A 129 2.43 0.78 -9.49
C GLY A 129 3.42 -0.25 -8.93
N THR A 130 3.22 -0.74 -7.70
CA THR A 130 4.19 -1.66 -7.05
C THR A 130 4.41 -2.97 -7.80
N PHE A 131 3.44 -3.39 -8.62
CA PHE A 131 3.54 -4.61 -9.44
C PHE A 131 4.10 -4.35 -10.84
N GLN A 132 4.43 -3.11 -11.17
CA GLN A 132 5.01 -2.79 -12.48
C GLN A 132 6.52 -3.02 -12.46
N PRO A 133 7.07 -3.71 -13.46
CA PRO A 133 8.51 -3.91 -13.56
C PRO A 133 9.21 -2.57 -13.87
N VAL A 134 10.42 -2.41 -13.36
CA VAL A 134 11.34 -1.32 -13.79
C VAL A 134 11.63 -1.51 -15.27
N ARG A 135 11.37 -0.46 -16.07
CA ARG A 135 11.55 -0.47 -17.54
C ARG A 135 12.69 0.40 -18.01
N ALA A 136 13.27 1.20 -17.12
CA ALA A 136 14.40 2.05 -17.44
C ALA A 136 15.68 1.19 -17.67
N GLU A 137 16.49 1.55 -18.66
CA GLU A 137 17.78 0.90 -18.91
C GLU A 137 18.81 1.29 -17.84
N HIS A 138 18.73 2.52 -17.34
CA HIS A 138 19.56 3.02 -16.24
C HIS A 138 18.68 3.28 -15.01
N VAL A 139 19.21 2.94 -13.85
CA VAL A 139 18.49 3.07 -12.58
C VAL A 139 18.10 4.52 -12.28
N GLU A 140 18.94 5.46 -12.66
CA GLU A 140 18.77 6.90 -12.49
C GLU A 140 17.59 7.46 -13.31
N ASP A 141 17.23 6.80 -14.41
CA ASP A 141 16.13 7.21 -15.29
C ASP A 141 14.77 6.65 -14.82
N HIS A 142 14.79 5.81 -13.78
CA HIS A 142 13.55 5.24 -13.25
C HIS A 142 12.73 6.27 -12.49
N THR A 143 11.51 6.50 -12.94
CA THR A 143 10.54 7.33 -12.21
C THR A 143 9.71 6.44 -11.29
N MET A 144 9.89 6.62 -9.98
CA MET A 144 9.15 5.87 -8.98
C MET A 144 7.72 6.38 -8.86
N HIS A 145 6.78 5.48 -8.64
CA HIS A 145 5.40 5.86 -8.35
C HIS A 145 5.31 6.57 -7.00
N SER A 146 4.46 7.60 -6.98
CA SER A 146 4.15 8.30 -5.73
C SER A 146 3.25 7.43 -4.84
N GLU A 147 3.61 7.33 -3.56
CA GLU A 147 2.87 6.61 -2.54
C GLU A 147 2.69 7.50 -1.31
N HIS A 148 1.51 7.44 -0.70
CA HIS A 148 1.24 8.22 0.50
C HIS A 148 1.81 7.53 1.73
N ILE A 149 2.59 8.28 2.53
CA ILE A 149 3.21 7.81 3.77
C ILE A 149 2.80 8.66 4.96
N GLU A 150 2.78 8.03 6.12
CA GLU A 150 2.63 8.70 7.41
C GLU A 150 3.67 8.15 8.40
N VAL A 151 4.48 9.06 8.92
CA VAL A 151 5.40 8.84 10.05
C VAL A 151 4.94 9.75 11.16
N ASP A 152 4.40 9.20 12.23
CA ASP A 152 3.84 9.99 13.32
C ASP A 152 4.88 10.39 14.37
N GLN A 153 4.46 11.21 15.35
CA GLN A 153 5.34 11.66 16.44
C GLN A 153 5.80 10.47 17.30
N THR A 154 4.95 9.46 17.50
CA THR A 154 5.29 8.27 18.28
C THR A 154 6.48 7.52 17.67
N CYS A 155 6.47 7.36 16.35
CA CYS A 155 7.58 6.77 15.62
C CYS A 155 8.85 7.61 15.74
N CYS A 156 8.74 8.93 15.58
CA CYS A 156 9.87 9.84 15.70
C CYS A 156 10.51 9.78 17.09
N ASP A 157 9.70 9.80 18.14
CA ASP A 157 10.16 9.73 19.53
C ASP A 157 10.83 8.38 19.83
N ALA A 158 10.26 7.27 19.33
CA ALA A 158 10.85 5.94 19.49
C ALA A 158 12.22 5.83 18.82
N VAL A 159 12.37 6.36 17.60
CA VAL A 159 13.64 6.42 16.88
C VAL A 159 14.66 7.27 17.61
N ALA A 160 14.27 8.47 18.09
CA ALA A 160 15.13 9.36 18.85
C ALA A 160 15.61 8.71 20.17
N ALA A 161 14.70 8.11 20.93
CA ALA A 161 15.01 7.41 22.16
C ALA A 161 15.95 6.20 21.92
N CYS A 162 15.75 5.46 20.82
CA CYS A 162 16.63 4.37 20.44
C CYS A 162 18.05 4.87 20.17
N ARG A 163 18.20 5.92 19.38
CA ARG A 163 19.51 6.53 19.05
C ARG A 163 20.20 7.10 20.28
N ALA A 164 19.46 7.78 21.17
CA ALA A 164 19.98 8.39 22.38
C ALA A 164 20.61 7.38 23.36
N ARG A 165 20.10 6.13 23.39
CA ARG A 165 20.68 5.04 24.19
C ARG A 165 21.75 4.21 23.45
N GLY A 166 22.18 4.64 22.26
CA GLY A 166 23.15 3.91 21.43
C GLY A 166 22.58 2.64 20.80
N GLY A 167 21.26 2.49 20.73
CA GLY A 167 20.57 1.36 20.11
C GLY A 167 20.55 1.44 18.59
N ARG A 168 20.11 0.34 17.96
CA ARG A 168 19.95 0.24 16.51
C ARG A 168 18.46 0.35 16.12
N VAL A 169 18.17 1.15 15.13
CA VAL A 169 16.86 1.19 14.48
C VAL A 169 16.89 0.20 13.32
N ILE A 170 15.94 -0.73 13.31
CA ILE A 170 15.82 -1.77 12.30
C ILE A 170 14.51 -1.55 11.55
N ALA A 171 14.59 -1.16 10.29
CA ALA A 171 13.43 -1.03 9.42
C ALA A 171 13.14 -2.39 8.75
N VAL A 172 11.90 -2.87 8.89
CA VAL A 172 11.47 -4.15 8.30
C VAL A 172 10.78 -3.88 6.98
N GLY A 173 11.46 -4.22 5.89
CA GLY A 173 10.97 -4.06 4.52
C GLY A 173 11.21 -2.68 3.92
N THR A 174 11.11 -2.63 2.59
CA THR A 174 11.29 -1.41 1.81
C THR A 174 10.25 -0.34 2.15
N THR A 175 9.05 -0.74 2.53
CA THR A 175 7.99 0.17 3.00
C THR A 175 8.45 1.01 4.19
N ALA A 176 9.00 0.38 5.23
CA ALA A 176 9.50 1.08 6.40
C ALA A 176 10.74 1.95 6.07
N VAL A 177 11.66 1.43 5.25
CA VAL A 177 12.84 2.18 4.82
C VAL A 177 12.43 3.43 4.05
N ARG A 178 11.57 3.31 3.03
CA ARG A 178 11.12 4.46 2.24
C ARG A 178 10.42 5.51 3.08
N SER A 179 9.56 5.11 4.01
CA SER A 179 8.85 6.04 4.89
C SER A 179 9.82 6.82 5.78
N LEU A 180 10.76 6.13 6.41
CA LEU A 180 11.72 6.77 7.30
C LEU A 180 12.71 7.67 6.56
N GLU A 181 13.22 7.23 5.40
CA GLU A 181 14.15 8.03 4.58
C GLU A 181 13.45 9.27 4.00
N SER A 182 12.20 9.15 3.55
CA SER A 182 11.43 10.31 3.09
C SER A 182 11.23 11.34 4.21
N ALA A 183 10.85 10.91 5.41
CA ALA A 183 10.67 11.79 6.54
C ALA A 183 12.03 12.42 7.00
N ALA A 184 13.13 11.67 6.87
CA ALA A 184 14.47 12.17 7.22
C ALA A 184 14.96 13.23 6.23
N GLN A 185 14.75 13.05 4.92
CA GLN A 185 15.13 14.04 3.90
C GLN A 185 14.47 15.40 4.15
N LEU A 186 13.21 15.40 4.59
CA LEU A 186 12.47 16.63 4.89
C LEU A 186 12.89 17.27 6.22
N SER A 187 13.56 16.53 7.09
CA SER A 187 14.03 17.02 8.39
C SER A 187 15.31 17.87 8.29
N GLY A 188 15.95 17.92 7.13
CA GLY A 188 17.13 18.74 6.87
C GLY A 188 18.41 18.23 7.54
N LYS A 189 19.40 19.15 7.73
CA LYS A 189 20.75 18.79 8.22
C LYS A 189 20.81 18.23 9.64
N ASP A 190 19.77 18.44 10.45
CA ASP A 190 19.77 18.03 11.86
C ASP A 190 19.57 16.54 12.09
N GLN A 191 19.31 15.77 11.05
CA GLN A 191 19.06 14.30 11.08
C GLN A 191 18.04 13.85 12.14
N THR A 192 17.28 14.76 12.70
CA THR A 192 16.21 14.47 13.65
C THR A 192 14.96 14.15 12.87
N LEU A 193 14.49 12.93 12.97
CA LEU A 193 13.25 12.51 12.30
C LEU A 193 12.08 13.36 12.81
N LYS A 194 11.29 13.90 11.89
CA LYS A 194 10.10 14.71 12.22
C LYS A 194 8.86 14.02 11.66
N PRO A 195 7.70 14.20 12.29
CA PRO A 195 6.44 13.70 11.74
C PRO A 195 6.23 14.19 10.32
N PHE A 196 5.78 13.28 9.47
CA PHE A 196 5.49 13.57 8.08
C PHE A 196 4.24 12.80 7.63
N SER A 197 3.38 13.48 6.92
CA SER A 197 2.25 12.88 6.21
C SER A 197 2.17 13.50 4.83
N GLY A 198 2.31 12.70 3.78
CA GLY A 198 2.32 13.18 2.41
C GLY A 198 2.84 12.13 1.44
N ASP A 199 2.98 12.55 0.19
CA ASP A 199 3.40 11.66 -0.88
C ASP A 199 4.91 11.61 -1.01
N THR A 200 5.44 10.43 -1.38
CA THR A 200 6.85 10.20 -1.65
C THR A 200 7.03 9.42 -2.95
N ASP A 201 7.96 9.85 -3.75
CA ASP A 201 8.47 9.16 -4.95
C ASP A 201 9.94 8.74 -4.79
N ILE A 202 10.45 8.71 -3.57
CA ILE A 202 11.84 8.34 -3.30
C ILE A 202 12.16 6.96 -3.86
N PHE A 203 13.24 6.89 -4.61
CA PHE A 203 13.79 5.65 -5.13
C PHE A 203 15.16 5.40 -4.50
N LEU A 204 15.28 4.29 -3.78
CA LEU A 204 16.50 3.89 -3.07
C LEU A 204 17.19 2.78 -3.86
N TYR A 205 18.41 3.00 -4.25
CA TYR A 205 19.25 2.06 -4.98
C TYR A 205 20.70 2.13 -4.45
N PRO A 206 21.51 1.06 -4.68
CA PRO A 206 22.90 1.05 -4.28
C PRO A 206 23.69 2.16 -5.01
N GLY A 207 24.53 2.91 -4.27
CA GLY A 207 25.36 3.99 -4.81
C GLY A 207 26.44 4.42 -3.82
#